data_6fb85fb16e5c171d86a23ac54d92fd77
#
_entry.id   6fb85fb16e5c171d86a23ac54d92fd77
#
_cell.length_a   1.000
_cell.length_b   1.000
_cell.length_c   1.000
_cell.angle_alpha   90.00
_cell.angle_beta   90.00
_cell.angle_gamma   90.00
#
_symmetry.space_group_name_H-M   'P 1'
#
loop_
_entity.id
_entity.type
_entity.pdbx_description
1 polymer ?
#
loop_
_entity_poly.entity_id
_entity_poly.type
_entity_poly.pdbx_seq_one_letter_code
_entity_poly.pdbx_strand_id
1 'polypeptide(L)'
;MYIIPAIDILDGKVVRLTEGDYNQKTVYDVSIAEMIETYRSNGTEFIHIIDLNGAKGDFSNQAALFEVIKKTDMRVQYGGGIRTIKQVTDLLDAGIHRVIVGTQAITNPDFLQELSKEVGKKYDYANRIVIAIDVLDEVIKYSGWMESSPIKLMDYVDKCLQLGFFRFLCTDINKDGKLGGAAIELYKKLLEHSPFIKLIASGGVSSMKDIEELDKYDIRSVVVGKAIYENRITIEQIKEWNLKQMTSL
;
A
#
# COMPACT_ATOMS: atom_id res chain seq x y z
N MET A 1 -0.55 -0.79 16.00
CA MET A 1 -0.78 -0.67 14.54
C MET A 1 -0.63 0.77 14.09
N TYR A 2 0.04 1.05 12.93
CA TYR A 2 0.17 2.41 12.38
C TYR A 2 -0.89 2.69 11.32
N ILE A 3 -1.44 3.91 11.34
CA ILE A 3 -2.29 4.42 10.25
C ILE A 3 -1.38 5.09 9.23
N ILE A 4 -1.52 4.68 7.95
CA ILE A 4 -0.74 5.19 6.81
C ILE A 4 -1.70 5.92 5.86
N PRO A 5 -1.66 7.25 5.78
CA PRO A 5 -2.44 8.01 4.80
C PRO A 5 -2.05 7.64 3.36
N ALA A 6 -3.04 7.61 2.47
CA ALA A 6 -2.84 7.28 1.07
C ALA A 6 -3.06 8.47 0.14
N ILE A 7 -2.20 8.57 -0.88
CA ILE A 7 -2.34 9.47 -2.02
C ILE A 7 -2.29 8.64 -3.30
N ASP A 8 -3.34 8.71 -4.10
CA ASP A 8 -3.33 8.20 -5.48
C ASP A 8 -3.06 9.37 -6.43
N ILE A 9 -2.19 9.16 -7.41
CA ILE A 9 -1.76 10.18 -8.36
C ILE A 9 -2.16 9.77 -9.77
N LEU A 10 -2.88 10.64 -10.46
CA LEU A 10 -3.22 10.49 -11.88
C LEU A 10 -3.07 11.84 -12.58
N ASP A 11 -2.30 11.85 -13.68
CA ASP A 11 -2.04 13.05 -14.49
C ASP A 11 -1.53 14.24 -13.64
N GLY A 12 -0.63 13.96 -12.70
CA GLY A 12 -0.05 14.94 -11.77
C GLY A 12 -0.98 15.46 -10.67
N LYS A 13 -2.18 14.91 -10.56
CA LYS A 13 -3.20 15.33 -9.59
C LYS A 13 -3.45 14.28 -8.53
N VAL A 14 -3.85 14.74 -7.34
CA VAL A 14 -4.35 13.86 -6.28
C VAL A 14 -5.76 13.42 -6.64
N VAL A 15 -5.98 12.11 -6.67
CA VAL A 15 -7.27 11.53 -7.04
C VAL A 15 -7.68 10.38 -6.10
N ARG A 16 -8.95 9.98 -6.18
CA ARG A 16 -9.45 8.69 -5.66
C ARG A 16 -10.32 8.04 -6.72
N LEU A 17 -10.05 6.78 -6.98
CA LEU A 17 -10.91 5.95 -7.81
C LEU A 17 -12.00 5.30 -6.94
N THR A 18 -13.17 5.04 -7.51
CA THR A 18 -14.18 4.19 -6.91
C THR A 18 -14.01 2.79 -7.50
N GLU A 19 -13.77 1.80 -6.67
CA GLU A 19 -13.56 0.39 -7.08
C GLU A 19 -12.50 0.21 -8.18
N GLY A 20 -11.46 1.07 -8.19
CA GLY A 20 -10.41 1.03 -9.20
C GLY A 20 -10.82 1.54 -10.59
N ASP A 21 -12.05 2.01 -10.78
CA ASP A 21 -12.52 2.51 -12.07
C ASP A 21 -12.00 3.92 -12.36
N TYR A 22 -11.17 4.04 -13.38
CA TYR A 22 -10.59 5.31 -13.84
C TYR A 22 -11.64 6.31 -14.37
N ASN A 23 -12.82 5.84 -14.77
CA ASN A 23 -13.91 6.70 -15.20
C ASN A 23 -14.71 7.26 -14.02
N GLN A 24 -14.59 6.64 -12.85
CA GLN A 24 -15.23 7.05 -11.61
C GLN A 24 -14.21 7.61 -10.63
N LYS A 25 -13.55 8.70 -11.02
CA LYS A 25 -12.53 9.37 -10.21
C LYS A 25 -13.04 10.66 -9.60
N THR A 26 -12.70 10.89 -8.35
CA THR A 26 -12.75 12.20 -7.70
C THR A 26 -11.37 12.84 -7.80
N VAL A 27 -11.29 14.07 -8.27
CA VAL A 27 -10.06 14.87 -8.31
C VAL A 27 -10.13 15.87 -7.16
N TYR A 28 -9.06 15.95 -6.37
CA TYR A 28 -8.96 16.90 -5.27
C TYR A 28 -8.12 18.09 -5.68
N ASP A 29 -8.59 19.29 -5.34
CA ASP A 29 -7.90 20.56 -5.63
C ASP A 29 -6.84 20.84 -4.56
N VAL A 30 -5.84 19.97 -4.52
CA VAL A 30 -4.68 20.04 -3.63
C VAL A 30 -3.48 19.46 -4.37
N SER A 31 -2.33 20.10 -4.25
CA SER A 31 -1.10 19.56 -4.82
C SER A 31 -0.56 18.39 -3.98
N ILE A 32 0.23 17.52 -4.64
CA ILE A 32 0.91 16.40 -3.96
C ILE A 32 1.83 16.93 -2.84
N ALA A 33 2.52 18.05 -3.10
CA ALA A 33 3.43 18.66 -2.13
C ALA A 33 2.68 19.18 -0.89
N GLU A 34 1.56 19.87 -1.08
CA GLU A 34 0.72 20.36 0.03
C GLU A 34 0.15 19.19 0.84
N MET A 35 -0.27 18.12 0.19
CA MET A 35 -0.81 16.95 0.89
C MET A 35 0.28 16.25 1.72
N ILE A 36 1.47 16.05 1.15
CA ILE A 36 2.62 15.49 1.87
C ILE A 36 2.99 16.39 3.06
N GLU A 37 3.06 17.71 2.86
CA GLU A 37 3.38 18.65 3.94
C GLU A 37 2.30 18.64 5.03
N THR A 38 1.05 18.54 4.65
CA THR A 38 -0.07 18.43 5.61
C THR A 38 0.09 17.19 6.50
N TYR A 39 0.41 16.04 5.93
CA TYR A 39 0.65 14.82 6.72
C TYR A 39 1.91 14.93 7.58
N ARG A 40 3.01 15.44 7.01
CA ARG A 40 4.30 15.61 7.69
C ARG A 40 4.18 16.53 8.91
N SER A 41 3.59 17.71 8.75
CA SER A 41 3.42 18.71 9.82
C SER A 41 2.54 18.23 10.97
N ASN A 42 1.69 17.24 10.71
CA ASN A 42 0.86 16.59 11.71
C ASN A 42 1.50 15.30 12.28
N GLY A 43 2.80 15.08 12.07
CA GLY A 43 3.55 14.00 12.71
C GLY A 43 3.30 12.60 12.14
N THR A 44 2.81 12.50 10.92
CA THR A 44 2.70 11.22 10.22
C THR A 44 4.07 10.81 9.69
N GLU A 45 4.55 9.63 10.08
CA GLU A 45 5.85 9.11 9.63
C GLU A 45 5.80 8.46 8.26
N PHE A 46 4.71 7.77 7.97
CA PHE A 46 4.54 6.99 6.74
C PHE A 46 3.50 7.60 5.83
N ILE A 47 3.73 7.47 4.52
CA ILE A 47 2.76 7.80 3.50
C ILE A 47 2.73 6.70 2.43
N HIS A 48 1.53 6.37 1.95
CA HIS A 48 1.29 5.43 0.85
C HIS A 48 1.00 6.20 -0.42
N ILE A 49 1.77 5.96 -1.47
CA ILE A 49 1.62 6.65 -2.76
C ILE A 49 1.44 5.63 -3.87
N ILE A 50 0.37 5.74 -4.64
CA ILE A 50 0.13 4.96 -5.85
C ILE A 50 0.15 5.85 -7.07
N ASP A 51 1.09 5.57 -7.98
CA ASP A 51 1.16 6.19 -9.30
C ASP A 51 0.26 5.43 -10.29
N LEU A 52 -0.92 5.97 -10.53
CA LEU A 52 -1.90 5.36 -11.42
C LEU A 52 -1.52 5.49 -12.90
N ASN A 53 -0.71 6.47 -13.28
CA ASN A 53 -0.12 6.54 -14.63
C ASN A 53 0.90 5.40 -14.78
N GLY A 54 1.80 5.22 -13.81
CA GLY A 54 2.75 4.12 -13.79
C GLY A 54 2.05 2.75 -13.88
N ALA A 55 0.91 2.58 -13.19
CA ALA A 55 0.11 1.36 -13.29
C ALA A 55 -0.35 1.07 -14.74
N LYS A 56 -0.61 2.11 -15.54
CA LYS A 56 -0.91 2.03 -16.98
C LYS A 56 0.33 1.92 -17.87
N GLY A 57 1.54 2.06 -17.32
CA GLY A 57 2.79 2.04 -18.05
C GLY A 57 3.30 3.42 -18.51
N ASP A 58 2.65 4.48 -18.04
CA ASP A 58 3.09 5.86 -18.26
C ASP A 58 3.79 6.38 -17.00
N PHE A 59 5.10 6.58 -17.07
CA PHE A 59 5.94 7.01 -15.95
C PHE A 59 6.21 8.52 -15.96
N SER A 60 5.39 9.31 -16.65
CA SER A 60 5.53 10.77 -16.77
C SER A 60 5.48 11.51 -15.43
N ASN A 61 4.77 10.97 -14.44
CA ASN A 61 4.68 11.56 -13.10
C ASN A 61 5.95 11.40 -12.25
N GLN A 62 6.80 10.40 -12.52
CA GLN A 62 7.85 9.98 -11.60
C GLN A 62 8.85 11.09 -11.28
N ALA A 63 9.30 11.86 -12.26
CA ALA A 63 10.31 12.90 -12.05
C ALA A 63 9.79 14.00 -11.09
N ALA A 64 8.59 14.50 -11.33
CA ALA A 64 7.96 15.51 -10.49
C ALA A 64 7.68 14.98 -9.07
N LEU A 65 7.22 13.75 -8.97
CA LEU A 65 6.93 13.09 -7.71
C LEU A 65 8.21 12.90 -6.87
N PHE A 66 9.30 12.45 -7.48
CA PHE A 66 10.57 12.25 -6.76
C PHE A 66 11.17 13.57 -6.25
N GLU A 67 10.99 14.67 -6.98
CA GLU A 67 11.41 15.99 -6.48
C GLU A 67 10.62 16.42 -5.23
N VAL A 68 9.37 16.01 -5.10
CA VAL A 68 8.58 16.25 -3.88
C VAL A 68 9.01 15.28 -2.76
N ILE A 69 9.18 13.99 -3.08
CA ILE A 69 9.58 12.96 -2.10
C ILE A 69 10.95 13.25 -1.50
N LYS A 70 11.92 13.72 -2.29
CA LYS A 70 13.26 14.09 -1.78
C LYS A 70 13.26 15.23 -0.76
N LYS A 71 12.20 16.04 -0.74
CA LYS A 71 12.07 17.18 0.19
C LYS A 71 11.37 16.82 1.49
N THR A 72 10.85 15.62 1.62
CA THR A 72 10.21 15.15 2.85
C THR A 72 11.09 14.15 3.59
N ASP A 73 10.99 14.15 4.92
CA ASP A 73 11.57 13.15 5.81
C ASP A 73 10.64 11.97 6.07
N MET A 74 9.44 11.97 5.45
CA MET A 74 8.47 10.89 5.59
C MET A 74 8.94 9.61 4.92
N ARG A 75 8.58 8.49 5.51
CA ARG A 75 8.83 7.15 4.96
C ARG A 75 7.78 6.81 3.91
N VAL A 76 8.15 6.94 2.64
CA VAL A 76 7.24 6.70 1.51
C VAL A 76 7.20 5.21 1.18
N GLN A 77 6.02 4.62 1.14
CA GLN A 77 5.76 3.36 0.43
C GLN A 77 5.10 3.67 -0.91
N TYR A 78 5.74 3.23 -2.00
CA TYR A 78 5.38 3.61 -3.37
C TYR A 78 5.04 2.40 -4.22
N GLY A 79 3.96 2.50 -4.98
CA GLY A 79 3.53 1.52 -5.96
C GLY A 79 2.99 2.17 -7.23
N GLY A 80 2.77 1.35 -8.24
CA GLY A 80 2.23 1.77 -9.53
C GLY A 80 3.13 1.34 -10.69
N GLY A 81 2.76 0.25 -11.39
CA GLY A 81 3.39 -0.19 -12.63
C GLY A 81 4.82 -0.71 -12.53
N ILE A 82 5.25 -1.18 -11.38
CA ILE A 82 6.59 -1.74 -11.18
C ILE A 82 6.67 -3.12 -11.82
N ARG A 83 7.49 -3.24 -12.87
CA ARG A 83 7.57 -4.44 -13.74
C ARG A 83 8.96 -5.05 -13.83
N THR A 84 10.01 -4.34 -13.40
CA THR A 84 11.41 -4.80 -13.53
C THR A 84 12.16 -4.65 -12.22
N ILE A 85 13.17 -5.50 -12.02
CA ILE A 85 14.07 -5.43 -10.87
C ILE A 85 14.79 -4.08 -10.84
N LYS A 86 15.18 -3.57 -12.02
CA LYS A 86 15.82 -2.26 -12.13
C LYS A 86 14.94 -1.13 -11.59
N GLN A 87 13.65 -1.13 -11.91
CA GLN A 87 12.72 -0.13 -11.33
C GLN A 87 12.70 -0.21 -9.79
N VAL A 88 12.69 -1.42 -9.23
CA VAL A 88 12.72 -1.58 -7.76
C VAL A 88 14.00 -0.99 -7.18
N THR A 89 15.17 -1.32 -7.74
CA THR A 89 16.46 -0.81 -7.25
C THR A 89 16.59 0.69 -7.42
N ASP A 90 16.18 1.25 -8.56
CA ASP A 90 16.19 2.69 -8.82
C ASP A 90 15.33 3.46 -7.79
N LEU A 91 14.13 2.93 -7.45
CA LEU A 91 13.24 3.49 -6.44
C LEU A 91 13.86 3.47 -5.04
N LEU A 92 14.48 2.35 -4.66
CA LEU A 92 15.16 2.22 -3.38
C LEU A 92 16.38 3.14 -3.28
N ASP A 93 17.15 3.29 -4.36
CA ASP A 93 18.28 4.20 -4.46
C ASP A 93 17.85 5.68 -4.44
N ALA A 94 16.67 5.99 -4.98
CA ALA A 94 16.06 7.32 -4.89
C ALA A 94 15.53 7.67 -3.49
N GLY A 95 15.60 6.74 -2.51
CA GLY A 95 15.18 6.98 -1.13
C GLY A 95 13.77 6.50 -0.79
N ILE A 96 13.04 5.86 -1.72
CA ILE A 96 11.76 5.24 -1.40
C ILE A 96 11.95 4.21 -0.28
N HIS A 97 11.18 4.35 0.80
CA HIS A 97 11.34 3.49 1.97
C HIS A 97 10.83 2.07 1.73
N ARG A 98 9.71 1.91 1.01
CA ARG A 98 9.17 0.61 0.60
C ARG A 98 8.65 0.66 -0.83
N VAL A 99 8.95 -0.38 -1.59
CA VAL A 99 8.46 -0.57 -2.96
C VAL A 99 7.37 -1.62 -2.95
N ILE A 100 6.20 -1.28 -3.52
CA ILE A 100 5.04 -2.15 -3.58
C ILE A 100 5.02 -2.81 -4.95
N VAL A 101 5.04 -4.14 -4.98
CA VAL A 101 4.96 -4.94 -6.20
C VAL A 101 3.69 -5.80 -6.18
N GLY A 102 2.89 -5.72 -7.22
CA GLY A 102 1.61 -6.45 -7.35
C GLY A 102 1.63 -7.35 -8.59
N THR A 103 1.04 -6.91 -9.68
CA THR A 103 0.82 -7.69 -10.93
C THR A 103 2.05 -8.49 -11.36
N GLN A 104 3.22 -7.87 -11.41
CA GLN A 104 4.45 -8.55 -11.86
C GLN A 104 4.84 -9.71 -10.94
N ALA A 105 4.65 -9.56 -9.64
CA ALA A 105 4.93 -10.60 -8.66
C ALA A 105 3.99 -11.83 -8.79
N ILE A 106 2.77 -11.60 -9.30
CA ILE A 106 1.75 -12.64 -9.49
C ILE A 106 1.94 -13.33 -10.85
N THR A 107 2.17 -12.56 -11.92
CA THR A 107 2.15 -13.06 -13.30
C THR A 107 3.49 -13.61 -13.77
N ASN A 108 4.61 -13.17 -13.20
CA ASN A 108 5.93 -13.66 -13.51
C ASN A 108 6.50 -14.53 -12.39
N PRO A 109 6.54 -15.86 -12.53
CA PRO A 109 6.97 -16.77 -11.46
C PRO A 109 8.41 -16.54 -10.99
N ASP A 110 9.29 -16.04 -11.87
CA ASP A 110 10.72 -15.87 -11.60
C ASP A 110 11.03 -14.48 -10.99
N PHE A 111 10.12 -13.53 -11.15
CA PHE A 111 10.34 -12.15 -10.71
C PHE A 111 10.71 -12.04 -9.22
N LEU A 112 9.97 -12.70 -8.34
CA LEU A 112 10.25 -12.65 -6.90
C LEU A 112 11.57 -13.33 -6.55
N GLN A 113 11.93 -14.41 -7.25
CA GLN A 113 13.20 -15.10 -7.03
C GLN A 113 14.39 -14.24 -7.47
N GLU A 114 14.29 -13.58 -8.61
CA GLU A 114 15.30 -12.63 -9.08
C GLU A 114 15.39 -11.42 -8.16
N LEU A 115 14.24 -10.87 -7.75
CA LEU A 115 14.13 -9.74 -6.83
C LEU A 115 14.82 -10.03 -5.49
N SER A 116 14.59 -11.21 -4.90
CA SER A 116 15.21 -11.59 -3.65
C SER A 116 16.75 -11.68 -3.76
N LYS A 117 17.27 -12.17 -4.89
CA LYS A 117 18.71 -12.26 -5.15
C LYS A 117 19.36 -10.89 -5.33
N GLU A 118 18.75 -10.03 -6.17
CA GLU A 118 19.36 -8.74 -6.53
C GLU A 118 19.21 -7.69 -5.42
N VAL A 119 18.02 -7.56 -4.86
CA VAL A 119 17.75 -6.59 -3.78
C VAL A 119 18.39 -7.03 -2.47
N GLY A 120 18.43 -8.33 -2.19
CA GLY A 120 19.05 -8.89 -0.98
C GLY A 120 20.55 -8.65 -0.86
N LYS A 121 21.24 -8.33 -1.94
CA LYS A 121 22.68 -8.00 -1.91
C LYS A 121 22.95 -6.61 -1.31
N LYS A 122 22.02 -5.68 -1.44
CA LYS A 122 22.21 -4.26 -1.09
C LYS A 122 21.24 -3.75 -0.02
N TYR A 123 20.06 -4.31 0.06
CA TYR A 123 18.99 -3.82 0.92
C TYR A 123 18.44 -4.93 1.81
N ASP A 124 17.86 -4.53 2.93
CA ASP A 124 16.97 -5.41 3.71
C ASP A 124 15.63 -5.56 2.95
N TYR A 125 15.62 -6.40 1.91
CA TYR A 125 14.47 -6.56 1.03
C TYR A 125 13.23 -7.06 1.77
N ALA A 126 13.39 -7.89 2.80
CA ALA A 126 12.29 -8.38 3.61
C ALA A 126 11.47 -7.25 4.27
N ASN A 127 12.11 -6.12 4.54
CA ASN A 127 11.47 -4.93 5.09
C ASN A 127 11.18 -3.82 4.07
N ARG A 128 11.83 -3.85 2.91
CA ARG A 128 11.75 -2.80 1.89
C ARG A 128 10.79 -3.15 0.74
N ILE A 129 10.48 -4.43 0.55
CA ILE A 129 9.52 -4.88 -0.47
C ILE A 129 8.19 -5.21 0.19
N VAL A 130 7.11 -4.74 -0.43
CA VAL A 130 5.73 -5.03 -0.05
C VAL A 130 5.06 -5.77 -1.19
N ILE A 131 4.57 -6.97 -0.95
CA ILE A 131 3.79 -7.73 -1.91
C ILE A 131 2.33 -7.28 -1.82
N ALA A 132 1.80 -6.68 -2.90
CA ALA A 132 0.39 -6.33 -2.97
C ALA A 132 -0.44 -7.54 -3.38
N ILE A 133 -1.50 -7.80 -2.63
CA ILE A 133 -2.49 -8.85 -2.88
C ILE A 133 -3.87 -8.20 -2.83
N ASP A 134 -4.44 -7.99 -4.00
CA ASP A 134 -5.81 -7.50 -4.13
C ASP A 134 -6.74 -8.70 -4.27
N VAL A 135 -7.78 -8.78 -3.44
CA VAL A 135 -8.61 -9.96 -3.28
C VAL A 135 -10.08 -9.61 -3.54
N LEU A 136 -10.73 -10.41 -4.36
CA LEU A 136 -12.18 -10.39 -4.58
C LEU A 136 -12.72 -11.80 -4.33
N ASP A 137 -13.54 -11.96 -3.29
CA ASP A 137 -14.13 -13.27 -2.92
C ASP A 137 -13.05 -14.39 -2.79
N GLU A 138 -11.96 -14.08 -2.07
CA GLU A 138 -10.80 -14.95 -1.86
C GLU A 138 -9.98 -15.26 -3.13
N VAL A 139 -10.31 -14.67 -4.29
CA VAL A 139 -9.55 -14.79 -5.53
C VAL A 139 -8.61 -13.61 -5.69
N ILE A 140 -7.32 -13.89 -5.93
CA ILE A 140 -6.32 -12.85 -6.19
C ILE A 140 -6.62 -12.21 -7.55
N LYS A 141 -6.70 -10.87 -7.56
CA LYS A 141 -6.85 -10.04 -8.75
C LYS A 141 -5.56 -9.30 -9.07
N TYR A 142 -5.35 -9.04 -10.36
CA TYR A 142 -4.20 -8.27 -10.84
C TYR A 142 -4.57 -7.45 -12.08
N SER A 143 -3.61 -6.71 -12.67
CA SER A 143 -3.85 -5.83 -13.84
C SER A 143 -4.96 -4.82 -13.59
N GLY A 144 -4.94 -4.11 -12.43
CA GLY A 144 -6.01 -3.18 -12.08
C GLY A 144 -7.36 -3.89 -11.83
N TRP A 145 -7.29 -5.08 -11.24
CA TRP A 145 -8.43 -5.94 -10.86
C TRP A 145 -9.20 -6.59 -12.01
N MET A 146 -8.70 -6.43 -13.24
CA MET A 146 -9.36 -6.97 -14.45
C MET A 146 -9.16 -8.46 -14.63
N GLU A 147 -8.07 -9.02 -14.11
CA GLU A 147 -7.69 -10.41 -14.29
C GLU A 147 -7.64 -11.16 -12.97
N SER A 148 -7.85 -12.47 -13.02
CA SER A 148 -7.87 -13.37 -11.86
C SER A 148 -6.70 -14.34 -11.91
N SER A 149 -6.01 -14.52 -10.78
CA SER A 149 -4.97 -15.51 -10.63
C SER A 149 -5.58 -16.91 -10.41
N PRO A 150 -5.04 -17.97 -11.04
CA PRO A 150 -5.41 -19.33 -10.71
C PRO A 150 -4.81 -19.81 -9.38
N ILE A 151 -3.87 -19.05 -8.80
CA ILE A 151 -3.18 -19.41 -7.56
C ILE A 151 -4.08 -19.05 -6.38
N LYS A 152 -4.26 -19.99 -5.45
CA LYS A 152 -5.01 -19.73 -4.21
C LYS A 152 -4.26 -18.74 -3.34
N LEU A 153 -5.00 -17.90 -2.61
CA LEU A 153 -4.43 -16.85 -1.76
C LEU A 153 -3.36 -17.37 -0.81
N MET A 154 -3.66 -18.44 -0.07
CA MET A 154 -2.72 -18.98 0.92
C MET A 154 -1.48 -19.62 0.28
N ASP A 155 -1.64 -20.34 -0.83
CA ASP A 155 -0.53 -20.92 -1.58
C ASP A 155 0.41 -19.84 -2.12
N TYR A 156 -0.15 -18.68 -2.53
CA TYR A 156 0.65 -17.53 -2.97
C TYR A 156 1.43 -16.89 -1.82
N VAL A 157 0.80 -16.74 -0.65
CA VAL A 157 1.47 -16.23 0.56
C VAL A 157 2.63 -17.14 0.94
N ASP A 158 2.42 -18.47 0.97
CA ASP A 158 3.46 -19.46 1.29
C ASP A 158 4.63 -19.38 0.31
N LYS A 159 4.35 -19.26 -1.00
CA LYS A 159 5.39 -19.06 -2.02
C LYS A 159 6.22 -17.80 -1.75
N CYS A 160 5.58 -16.69 -1.42
CA CYS A 160 6.29 -15.45 -1.09
C CYS A 160 7.15 -15.60 0.17
N LEU A 161 6.63 -16.26 1.22
CA LEU A 161 7.36 -16.51 2.46
C LEU A 161 8.59 -17.40 2.26
N GLN A 162 8.50 -18.43 1.43
CA GLN A 162 9.64 -19.28 1.05
C GLN A 162 10.77 -18.51 0.37
N LEU A 163 10.43 -17.42 -0.33
CA LEU A 163 11.38 -16.50 -0.97
C LEU A 163 11.86 -15.37 -0.04
N GLY A 164 11.39 -15.34 1.23
CA GLY A 164 11.79 -14.36 2.23
C GLY A 164 11.02 -13.04 2.19
N PHE A 165 9.87 -12.98 1.52
CA PHE A 165 9.00 -11.81 1.53
C PHE A 165 7.93 -11.97 2.62
N PHE A 166 7.98 -11.13 3.65
CA PHE A 166 7.11 -11.21 4.82
C PHE A 166 6.12 -10.07 4.94
N ARG A 167 6.23 -9.05 4.08
CA ARG A 167 5.36 -7.87 4.15
C ARG A 167 4.33 -7.89 3.03
N PHE A 168 3.07 -7.85 3.41
CA PHE A 168 1.93 -7.92 2.49
C PHE A 168 1.02 -6.71 2.67
N LEU A 169 0.63 -6.10 1.57
CA LEU A 169 -0.48 -5.16 1.48
C LEU A 169 -1.67 -5.94 0.94
N CYS A 170 -2.68 -6.14 1.76
CA CYS A 170 -3.87 -6.88 1.36
C CYS A 170 -5.07 -5.94 1.23
N THR A 171 -5.64 -5.86 0.01
CA THR A 171 -6.83 -5.06 -0.29
C THR A 171 -8.01 -5.99 -0.56
N ASP A 172 -9.10 -5.85 0.19
CA ASP A 172 -10.40 -6.44 -0.18
C ASP A 172 -11.09 -5.47 -1.15
N ILE A 173 -11.19 -5.89 -2.42
CA ILE A 173 -11.79 -5.10 -3.50
C ILE A 173 -13.27 -4.81 -3.22
N ASN A 174 -13.99 -5.76 -2.60
CA ASN A 174 -15.39 -5.56 -2.22
C ASN A 174 -15.59 -4.42 -1.21
N LYS A 175 -14.55 -4.06 -0.48
CA LYS A 175 -14.55 -3.02 0.55
C LYS A 175 -13.94 -1.71 0.09
N ASP A 176 -13.00 -1.76 -0.86
CA ASP A 176 -12.23 -0.58 -1.24
C ASP A 176 -13.11 0.54 -1.80
N GLY A 177 -12.86 1.76 -1.34
CA GLY A 177 -13.61 2.94 -1.73
C GLY A 177 -15.06 3.02 -1.24
N LYS A 178 -15.61 2.00 -0.55
CA LYS A 178 -17.03 1.95 -0.13
C LYS A 178 -17.30 2.49 1.28
N LEU A 179 -16.26 2.66 2.13
CA LEU A 179 -16.43 3.08 3.53
C LEU A 179 -17.40 2.17 4.32
N GLY A 180 -17.38 0.89 4.02
CA GLY A 180 -18.26 -0.14 4.61
C GLY A 180 -17.59 -0.97 5.72
N GLY A 181 -16.48 -0.51 6.28
CA GLY A 181 -15.67 -1.22 7.27
C GLY A 181 -14.59 -2.11 6.65
N ALA A 182 -13.54 -2.39 7.42
CA ALA A 182 -12.39 -3.18 7.01
C ALA A 182 -12.72 -4.68 6.83
N ALA A 183 -11.90 -5.40 6.09
CA ALA A 183 -12.06 -6.83 5.78
C ALA A 183 -11.47 -7.72 6.90
N ILE A 184 -11.95 -7.60 8.12
CA ILE A 184 -11.36 -8.24 9.32
C ILE A 184 -11.24 -9.75 9.16
N GLU A 185 -12.27 -10.43 8.66
CA GLU A 185 -12.25 -11.89 8.52
C GLU A 185 -11.19 -12.36 7.50
N LEU A 186 -10.96 -11.62 6.43
CA LEU A 186 -9.88 -11.92 5.47
C LEU A 186 -8.51 -11.80 6.14
N TYR A 187 -8.30 -10.73 6.92
CA TYR A 187 -7.03 -10.49 7.61
C TYR A 187 -6.77 -11.51 8.71
N LYS A 188 -7.80 -11.92 9.45
CA LYS A 188 -7.71 -13.03 10.43
C LYS A 188 -7.27 -14.32 9.78
N LYS A 189 -7.93 -14.73 8.68
CA LYS A 189 -7.55 -15.94 7.93
C LYS A 189 -6.08 -15.91 7.50
N LEU A 190 -5.60 -14.76 7.01
CA LEU A 190 -4.20 -14.60 6.62
C LEU A 190 -3.23 -14.75 7.81
N LEU A 191 -3.55 -14.13 8.94
CA LEU A 191 -2.72 -14.17 10.15
C LEU A 191 -2.77 -15.54 10.85
N GLU A 192 -3.92 -16.21 10.83
CA GLU A 192 -4.04 -17.59 11.35
C GLU A 192 -3.25 -18.57 10.48
N HIS A 193 -3.27 -18.40 9.14
CA HIS A 193 -2.47 -19.23 8.23
C HIS A 193 -0.97 -18.95 8.37
N SER A 194 -0.59 -17.68 8.49
CA SER A 194 0.81 -17.25 8.51
C SER A 194 1.05 -16.15 9.57
N PRO A 195 1.27 -16.50 10.84
CA PRO A 195 1.38 -15.53 11.95
C PRO A 195 2.59 -14.59 11.85
N PHE A 196 3.58 -14.93 11.02
CA PHE A 196 4.82 -14.14 10.89
C PHE A 196 4.76 -13.04 9.83
N ILE A 197 3.68 -12.93 9.07
CA ILE A 197 3.54 -11.89 8.07
C ILE A 197 3.40 -10.51 8.71
N LYS A 198 3.95 -9.51 8.05
CA LYS A 198 3.76 -8.10 8.39
C LYS A 198 2.62 -7.54 7.54
N LEU A 199 1.40 -7.79 7.97
CA LEU A 199 0.21 -7.41 7.22
C LEU A 199 -0.03 -5.90 7.28
N ILE A 200 -0.30 -5.30 6.12
CA ILE A 200 -0.81 -3.96 5.93
C ILE A 200 -2.23 -4.12 5.38
N ALA A 201 -3.22 -3.75 6.18
CA ALA A 201 -4.62 -3.78 5.78
C ALA A 201 -4.94 -2.63 4.82
N SER A 202 -5.79 -2.86 3.82
CA SER A 202 -6.24 -1.84 2.86
C SER A 202 -7.67 -2.08 2.42
N GLY A 203 -8.38 -0.99 2.17
CA GLY A 203 -9.77 -1.01 1.71
C GLY A 203 -10.81 -0.97 2.84
N GLY A 204 -11.86 -0.20 2.62
CA GLY A 204 -13.07 -0.18 3.42
C GLY A 204 -13.08 0.63 4.71
N VAL A 205 -11.93 1.00 5.27
CA VAL A 205 -11.87 1.76 6.52
C VAL A 205 -12.70 3.03 6.42
N SER A 206 -13.60 3.22 7.38
CA SER A 206 -14.60 4.30 7.38
C SER A 206 -14.53 5.20 8.62
N SER A 207 -13.96 4.71 9.72
CA SER A 207 -13.94 5.40 11.00
C SER A 207 -12.82 4.92 11.90
N MET A 208 -12.54 5.65 12.99
CA MET A 208 -11.59 5.21 14.02
C MET A 208 -12.01 3.89 14.70
N LYS A 209 -13.31 3.58 14.72
CA LYS A 209 -13.81 2.31 15.24
C LYS A 209 -13.26 1.11 14.43
N ASP A 210 -13.15 1.24 13.11
CA ASP A 210 -12.55 0.19 12.28
C ASP A 210 -11.07 0.01 12.60
N ILE A 211 -10.38 1.12 12.91
CA ILE A 211 -8.97 1.10 13.34
C ILE A 211 -8.80 0.38 14.67
N GLU A 212 -9.66 0.71 15.65
CA GLU A 212 -9.69 0.06 16.97
C GLU A 212 -9.97 -1.43 16.85
N GLU A 213 -10.86 -1.83 15.93
CA GLU A 213 -11.17 -3.23 15.70
C GLU A 213 -9.99 -3.97 15.07
N LEU A 214 -9.35 -3.38 14.05
CA LEU A 214 -8.15 -3.95 13.41
C LEU A 214 -6.97 -4.09 14.38
N ASP A 215 -6.82 -3.15 15.33
CA ASP A 215 -5.71 -3.15 16.30
C ASP A 215 -5.77 -4.31 17.31
N LYS A 216 -6.93 -4.97 17.45
CA LYS A 216 -7.08 -6.17 18.29
C LYS A 216 -6.36 -7.40 17.73
N TYR A 217 -5.97 -7.34 16.46
CA TYR A 217 -5.25 -8.40 15.75
C TYR A 217 -3.81 -7.92 15.48
N ASP A 218 -2.87 -8.83 15.23
CA ASP A 218 -1.46 -8.47 14.99
C ASP A 218 -1.23 -7.85 13.59
N ILE A 219 -2.07 -6.90 13.21
CA ILE A 219 -1.98 -6.12 11.97
C ILE A 219 -1.00 -4.97 12.20
N ARG A 220 0.06 -4.89 11.38
CA ARG A 220 1.14 -3.92 11.59
C ARG A 220 0.78 -2.50 11.17
N SER A 221 -0.04 -2.37 10.14
CA SER A 221 -0.42 -1.06 9.59
C SER A 221 -1.74 -1.15 8.84
N VAL A 222 -2.40 -0.02 8.67
CA VAL A 222 -3.58 0.11 7.83
C VAL A 222 -3.44 1.32 6.91
N VAL A 223 -3.75 1.14 5.64
CA VAL A 223 -3.81 2.23 4.65
C VAL A 223 -5.18 2.87 4.69
N VAL A 224 -5.23 4.18 4.86
CA VAL A 224 -6.46 4.96 4.91
C VAL A 224 -6.41 6.05 3.84
N GLY A 225 -7.34 6.01 2.91
CA GLY A 225 -7.50 7.02 1.85
C GLY A 225 -8.81 7.78 2.01
N LYS A 226 -9.88 7.28 1.40
CA LYS A 226 -11.17 7.97 1.26
C LYS A 226 -11.73 8.53 2.57
N ALA A 227 -11.59 7.82 3.68
CA ALA A 227 -12.07 8.28 4.98
C ALA A 227 -11.39 9.58 5.45
N ILE A 228 -10.13 9.83 5.06
CA ILE A 228 -9.43 11.08 5.35
C ILE A 228 -9.98 12.20 4.45
N TYR A 229 -10.08 11.96 3.15
CA TYR A 229 -10.57 12.96 2.19
C TYR A 229 -12.02 13.38 2.46
N GLU A 230 -12.83 12.47 3.02
CA GLU A 230 -14.22 12.75 3.42
C GLU A 230 -14.37 13.24 4.88
N ASN A 231 -13.24 13.54 5.56
CA ASN A 231 -13.20 14.00 6.95
C ASN A 231 -13.89 13.06 7.96
N ARG A 232 -13.96 11.76 7.66
CA ARG A 232 -14.47 10.74 8.60
C ARG A 232 -13.41 10.31 9.61
N ILE A 233 -12.14 10.41 9.21
CA ILE A 233 -10.96 10.27 10.06
C ILE A 233 -10.13 11.53 9.85
N THR A 234 -9.91 12.29 10.92
CA THR A 234 -9.14 13.53 10.84
C THR A 234 -7.64 13.26 10.98
N ILE A 235 -6.83 14.21 10.52
CA ILE A 235 -5.37 14.10 10.63
C ILE A 235 -4.94 14.14 12.10
N GLU A 236 -5.63 14.89 12.95
CA GLU A 236 -5.43 14.93 14.40
C GLU A 236 -5.65 13.57 15.03
N GLN A 237 -6.73 12.87 14.66
CA GLN A 237 -6.99 11.50 15.14
C GLN A 237 -5.88 10.52 14.73
N ILE A 238 -5.37 10.64 13.51
CA ILE A 238 -4.24 9.83 13.02
C ILE A 238 -3.00 10.11 13.85
N LYS A 239 -2.69 11.37 14.09
CA LYS A 239 -1.56 11.79 14.92
C LYS A 239 -1.64 11.24 16.33
N GLU A 240 -2.77 11.43 17.00
CA GLU A 240 -3.00 10.92 18.35
C GLU A 240 -2.88 9.41 18.42
N TRP A 241 -3.44 8.71 17.43
CA TRP A 241 -3.33 7.25 17.33
C TRP A 241 -1.90 6.78 17.18
N ASN A 242 -1.18 7.32 16.19
CA ASN A 242 0.19 6.90 15.90
C ASN A 242 1.14 7.23 17.07
N LEU A 243 0.95 8.36 17.78
CA LEU A 243 1.72 8.70 18.97
C LEU A 243 1.52 7.67 20.11
N LYS A 244 0.28 7.22 20.35
CA LYS A 244 -0.01 6.18 21.34
C LYS A 244 0.72 4.87 21.02
N GLN A 245 0.83 4.50 19.74
CA GLN A 245 1.55 3.29 19.31
C GLN A 245 3.06 3.39 19.56
N MET A 246 3.65 4.60 19.45
CA MET A 246 5.08 4.82 19.72
C MET A 246 5.43 4.72 21.21
N THR A 247 4.50 5.07 22.10
CA THR A 247 4.70 5.04 23.57
C THR A 247 4.41 3.69 24.20
N SER A 248 3.81 2.75 23.45
CA SER A 248 3.44 1.40 23.92
C SER A 248 4.47 0.32 23.59
N LEU A 249 5.60 0.71 22.96
CA LEU A 249 6.76 -0.12 22.62
C LEU A 249 7.91 0.14 23.61
#